data_1ba2de2364625e8b2fed8a3b0ee062d9
#
_entry.id   1ba2de2364625e8b2fed8a3b0ee062d9
#
_cell.length_a   1.000
_cell.length_b   1.000
_cell.length_c   1.000
_cell.angle_alpha   90.00
_cell.angle_beta   90.00
_cell.angle_gamma   90.00
#
_symmetry.space_group_name_H-M   'P 1'
#
loop_
_entity.id
_entity.type
_entity.pdbx_description
1 polymer ?
#
loop_
_entity_poly.entity_id
_entity_poly.type
_entity_poly.pdbx_seq_one_letter_code
_entity_poly.pdbx_strand_id
1 'polypeptide(L)'
;MANWMIKGANLLRPIYEEMRKELVSKQFLHADETPLEVLNEPGKAPASKSYMWVYKTGQFEGNPIVLYDYEVGISGEFAKKFLSGFSGYLHCDSWAGYDKVENARRCGCWAHLRRYFLNALDVQEDKTDYSTIAGQGFLMIEKVFSLEKTPGKKSEYTLDEIAEIRKEKSAQAVQEFFKFCEENQGRTLPKSLTG
;
A
#
# COMPACT_ATOMS: atom_id res chain seq x y z
N MET A 1 4.87 32.95 12.62
CA MET A 1 4.81 32.23 11.31
C MET A 1 3.53 31.43 11.13
N ALA A 2 2.97 30.78 12.16
CA ALA A 2 1.81 29.89 12.01
C ALA A 2 0.52 30.54 11.48
N ASN A 3 0.20 31.79 11.82
CA ASN A 3 -1.10 32.39 11.48
C ASN A 3 -1.36 32.58 9.97
N TRP A 4 -0.37 32.90 9.16
CA TRP A 4 -0.56 33.06 7.72
C TRP A 4 -0.69 31.71 7.03
N MET A 5 0.01 30.65 7.50
CA MET A 5 -0.16 29.30 6.98
C MET A 5 -1.55 28.76 7.25
N ILE A 6 -2.08 28.96 8.48
CA ILE A 6 -3.44 28.55 8.85
C ILE A 6 -4.47 29.29 7.99
N LYS A 7 -4.30 30.61 7.79
CA LYS A 7 -5.18 31.39 6.90
C LYS A 7 -5.12 30.89 5.47
N GLY A 8 -3.93 30.62 4.93
CA GLY A 8 -3.74 30.06 3.60
C GLY A 8 -4.40 28.67 3.44
N ALA A 9 -4.20 27.79 4.42
CA ALA A 9 -4.85 26.47 4.42
C ALA A 9 -6.38 26.58 4.44
N ASN A 10 -6.94 27.50 5.24
CA ASN A 10 -8.39 27.71 5.28
C ASN A 10 -8.95 28.23 3.94
N LEU A 11 -8.21 29.08 3.24
CA LEU A 11 -8.59 29.58 1.90
C LEU A 11 -8.56 28.45 0.86
N LEU A 12 -7.64 27.51 0.96
CA LEU A 12 -7.48 26.37 0.05
C LEU A 12 -8.41 25.20 0.38
N ARG A 13 -9.01 25.18 1.56
CA ARG A 13 -9.88 24.06 2.00
C ARG A 13 -10.99 23.71 1.01
N PRO A 14 -11.72 24.65 0.39
CA PRO A 14 -12.74 24.31 -0.61
C PRO A 14 -12.18 23.54 -1.81
N ILE A 15 -10.98 23.88 -2.26
CA ILE A 15 -10.30 23.16 -3.36
C ILE A 15 -9.93 21.75 -2.90
N TYR A 16 -9.38 21.60 -1.70
CA TYR A 16 -9.06 20.29 -1.13
C TYR A 16 -10.29 19.38 -1.04
N GLU A 17 -11.42 19.90 -0.59
CA GLU A 17 -12.67 19.14 -0.49
C GLU A 17 -13.22 18.71 -1.87
N GLU A 18 -13.13 19.56 -2.88
CA GLU A 18 -13.52 19.20 -4.26
C GLU A 18 -12.56 18.13 -4.83
N MET A 19 -11.25 18.27 -4.62
CA MET A 19 -10.28 17.25 -5.00
C MET A 19 -10.56 15.91 -4.29
N ARG A 20 -10.96 15.93 -3.01
CA ARG A 20 -11.36 14.73 -2.28
C ARG A 20 -12.63 14.10 -2.88
N LYS A 21 -13.65 14.89 -3.22
CA LYS A 21 -14.86 14.38 -3.89
C LYS A 21 -14.52 13.71 -5.22
N GLU A 22 -13.67 14.36 -6.01
CA GLU A 22 -13.21 13.81 -7.28
C GLU A 22 -12.40 12.52 -7.06
N LEU A 23 -11.51 12.47 -6.05
CA LEU A 23 -10.72 11.29 -5.71
C LEU A 23 -11.63 10.10 -5.36
N VAL A 24 -12.59 10.26 -4.45
CA VAL A 24 -13.47 9.16 -4.03
C VAL A 24 -14.46 8.71 -5.10
N SER A 25 -14.63 9.46 -6.19
CA SER A 25 -15.43 9.07 -7.36
C SER A 25 -14.71 8.08 -8.29
N LYS A 26 -13.40 7.88 -8.12
CA LYS A 26 -12.59 7.01 -8.97
C LYS A 26 -12.81 5.54 -8.64
N GLN A 27 -12.47 4.66 -9.60
CA GLN A 27 -12.57 3.21 -9.40
C GLN A 27 -11.34 2.61 -8.70
N PHE A 28 -10.18 3.21 -8.86
CA PHE A 28 -8.92 2.72 -8.31
C PHE A 28 -8.22 3.77 -7.45
N LEU A 29 -8.02 3.46 -6.17
CA LEU A 29 -7.25 4.28 -5.25
C LEU A 29 -6.11 3.51 -4.63
N HIS A 30 -5.06 4.24 -4.27
CA HIS A 30 -4.01 3.79 -3.37
C HIS A 30 -4.14 4.53 -2.04
N ALA A 31 -3.91 3.81 -0.94
CA ALA A 31 -3.81 4.38 0.41
C ALA A 31 -2.60 3.79 1.13
N ASP A 32 -1.91 4.63 1.87
CA ASP A 32 -0.79 4.27 2.73
C ASP A 32 -0.67 5.26 3.87
N GLU A 33 -0.04 4.88 4.99
CA GLU A 33 0.21 5.78 6.11
C GLU A 33 1.64 5.69 6.61
N THR A 34 2.17 6.84 7.01
CA THR A 34 3.53 6.96 7.53
C THR A 34 3.50 7.55 8.94
N PRO A 35 4.14 6.90 9.93
CA PRO A 35 4.22 7.44 11.28
C PRO A 35 5.05 8.73 11.31
N LEU A 36 4.58 9.69 12.09
CA LEU A 36 5.24 10.96 12.38
C LEU A 36 5.44 11.10 13.89
N GLU A 37 6.62 11.57 14.29
CA GLU A 37 6.88 11.96 15.67
C GLU A 37 6.57 13.44 15.84
N VAL A 38 5.56 13.75 16.66
CA VAL A 38 5.14 15.10 16.98
C VAL A 38 5.33 15.29 18.49
N LEU A 39 6.42 15.97 18.87
CA LEU A 39 6.84 16.10 20.27
C LEU A 39 5.84 16.85 21.15
N ASN A 40 5.15 17.86 20.62
CA ASN A 40 4.23 18.73 21.36
C ASN A 40 2.82 18.67 20.78
N GLU A 41 2.21 17.51 20.82
CA GLU A 41 0.83 17.35 20.38
C GLU A 41 -0.13 17.45 21.56
N PRO A 42 -1.13 18.37 21.54
CA PRO A 42 -2.06 18.52 22.65
C PRO A 42 -2.81 17.21 22.96
N GLY A 43 -2.80 16.82 24.23
CA GLY A 43 -3.52 15.61 24.68
C GLY A 43 -2.79 14.30 24.44
N LYS A 44 -1.53 14.31 23.97
CA LYS A 44 -0.74 13.09 23.74
C LYS A 44 0.57 13.06 24.52
N ALA A 45 1.01 11.84 24.86
CA ALA A 45 2.34 11.62 25.38
C ALA A 45 3.40 11.88 24.29
N PRO A 46 4.58 12.46 24.62
CA PRO A 46 5.61 12.80 23.63
C PRO A 46 6.12 11.66 22.77
N ALA A 47 6.03 10.43 23.26
CA ALA A 47 6.45 9.20 22.52
C ALA A 47 5.35 8.60 21.63
N SER A 48 4.13 9.15 21.62
CA SER A 48 3.05 8.63 20.80
C SER A 48 3.18 9.10 19.35
N LYS A 49 2.96 8.17 18.41
CA LYS A 49 3.04 8.47 16.98
C LYS A 49 1.74 9.07 16.46
N SER A 50 1.86 10.10 15.65
CA SER A 50 0.82 10.58 14.75
C SER A 50 1.10 10.02 13.35
N TYR A 51 0.17 10.18 12.42
CA TYR A 51 0.31 9.58 11.09
C TYR A 51 -0.06 10.58 10.00
N MET A 52 0.73 10.55 8.93
CA MET A 52 0.38 11.18 7.67
C MET A 52 -0.18 10.09 6.75
N TRP A 53 -1.43 10.23 6.41
CA TRP A 53 -2.11 9.39 5.43
C TRP A 53 -1.92 9.99 4.04
N VAL A 54 -1.73 9.13 3.04
CA VAL A 54 -1.72 9.52 1.64
C VAL A 54 -2.78 8.73 0.90
N TYR A 55 -3.57 9.45 0.11
CA TYR A 55 -4.58 8.89 -0.77
C TYR A 55 -4.30 9.35 -2.20
N LYS A 56 -4.26 8.42 -3.13
CA LYS A 56 -3.85 8.69 -4.50
C LYS A 56 -4.73 7.94 -5.48
N THR A 57 -5.07 8.60 -6.59
CA THR A 57 -5.74 7.94 -7.72
C THR A 57 -4.87 6.87 -8.36
N GLY A 58 -5.47 5.83 -8.91
CA GLY A 58 -4.78 4.81 -9.69
C GLY A 58 -4.08 5.39 -10.93
N GLN A 59 -3.12 4.66 -11.46
CA GLN A 59 -2.29 5.10 -12.58
C GLN A 59 -3.10 5.41 -13.84
N PHE A 60 -4.28 4.79 -14.01
CA PHE A 60 -5.11 4.86 -15.22
C PHE A 60 -6.39 5.68 -15.03
N GLU A 61 -6.51 6.39 -13.91
CA GLU A 61 -7.73 7.14 -13.55
C GLU A 61 -7.80 8.56 -14.16
N GLY A 62 -7.02 8.84 -15.18
CA GLY A 62 -7.00 10.17 -15.81
C GLY A 62 -6.19 11.19 -15.01
N ASN A 63 -6.80 12.28 -14.57
CA ASN A 63 -6.08 13.32 -13.83
C ASN A 63 -5.58 12.79 -12.49
N PRO A 64 -4.25 12.79 -12.24
CA PRO A 64 -3.70 12.30 -10.99
C PRO A 64 -4.03 13.24 -9.83
N ILE A 65 -4.59 12.68 -8.77
CA ILE A 65 -4.86 13.39 -7.51
C ILE A 65 -4.06 12.69 -6.41
N VAL A 66 -3.35 13.47 -5.59
CA VAL A 66 -2.69 13.00 -4.38
C VAL A 66 -3.11 13.92 -3.24
N LEU A 67 -3.70 13.35 -2.20
CA LEU A 67 -4.11 14.07 -1.00
C LEU A 67 -3.43 13.48 0.23
N TYR A 68 -3.11 14.36 1.15
CA TYR A 68 -2.55 14.02 2.44
C TYR A 68 -3.54 14.37 3.55
N ASP A 69 -3.63 13.52 4.54
CA ASP A 69 -4.45 13.74 5.73
C ASP A 69 -3.62 13.44 6.98
N TYR A 70 -3.65 14.35 7.95
CA TYR A 70 -2.91 14.20 9.19
C TYR A 70 -3.84 13.75 10.30
N GLU A 71 -3.47 12.67 10.99
CA GLU A 71 -4.25 12.13 12.09
C GLU A 71 -3.41 11.81 13.32
N VAL A 72 -4.00 12.04 14.49
CA VAL A 72 -3.37 11.96 15.83
C VAL A 72 -3.20 10.51 16.29
N GLY A 73 -3.10 9.54 15.41
CA GLY A 73 -2.95 8.12 15.71
C GLY A 73 -3.21 7.28 14.50
N ILE A 74 -3.22 5.96 14.72
CA ILE A 74 -3.59 5.00 13.68
C ILE A 74 -4.94 4.38 14.04
N SER A 75 -5.94 4.61 13.19
CA SER A 75 -7.27 3.99 13.32
C SER A 75 -7.92 3.85 11.95
N GLY A 76 -8.55 2.71 11.72
CA GLY A 76 -9.32 2.49 10.49
C GLY A 76 -10.52 3.45 10.33
N GLU A 77 -10.95 4.10 11.41
CA GLU A 77 -12.00 5.14 11.35
C GLU A 77 -11.54 6.36 10.54
N PHE A 78 -10.24 6.66 10.54
CA PHE A 78 -9.70 7.76 9.74
C PHE A 78 -9.81 7.45 8.24
N ALA A 79 -9.37 6.25 7.82
CA ALA A 79 -9.52 5.80 6.44
C ALA A 79 -11.01 5.72 6.03
N LYS A 80 -11.88 5.17 6.89
CA LYS A 80 -13.33 5.12 6.67
C LYS A 80 -13.93 6.51 6.46
N LYS A 81 -13.58 7.46 7.32
CA LYS A 81 -14.05 8.85 7.24
C LYS A 81 -13.58 9.54 5.98
N PHE A 82 -12.27 9.44 5.69
CA PHE A 82 -11.68 10.08 4.51
C PHE A 82 -12.26 9.51 3.21
N LEU A 83 -12.36 8.19 3.11
CA LEU A 83 -12.85 7.48 1.94
C LEU A 83 -14.38 7.31 1.92
N SER A 84 -15.10 8.05 2.76
CA SER A 84 -16.56 8.03 2.74
C SER A 84 -17.12 8.38 1.35
N GLY A 85 -17.94 7.49 0.80
CA GLY A 85 -18.49 7.57 -0.54
C GLY A 85 -17.68 6.85 -1.62
N PHE A 86 -16.48 6.35 -1.29
CA PHE A 86 -15.71 5.53 -2.21
C PHE A 86 -16.33 4.14 -2.40
N SER A 87 -16.37 3.69 -3.66
CA SER A 87 -16.77 2.33 -4.02
C SER A 87 -15.90 1.85 -5.18
N GLY A 88 -14.94 0.97 -4.89
CA GLY A 88 -13.99 0.53 -5.92
C GLY A 88 -12.87 -0.32 -5.35
N TYR A 89 -11.73 -0.34 -6.01
CA TYR A 89 -10.54 -1.08 -5.60
C TYR A 89 -9.60 -0.19 -4.81
N LEU A 90 -9.33 -0.56 -3.57
CA LEU A 90 -8.39 0.12 -2.68
C LEU A 90 -7.10 -0.67 -2.58
N HIS A 91 -6.04 -0.20 -3.22
CA HIS A 91 -4.72 -0.76 -3.12
C HIS A 91 -4.00 -0.22 -1.88
N CYS A 92 -3.78 -1.08 -0.91
CA CYS A 92 -3.16 -0.73 0.37
C CYS A 92 -2.34 -1.90 0.90
N ASP A 93 -1.69 -1.74 2.04
CA ASP A 93 -1.03 -2.84 2.73
C ASP A 93 -2.05 -3.82 3.37
N SER A 94 -1.56 -4.78 4.14
CA SER A 94 -2.40 -5.78 4.82
C SER A 94 -2.99 -5.32 6.15
N TRP A 95 -2.79 -4.07 6.56
CA TRP A 95 -3.32 -3.59 7.83
C TRP A 95 -4.86 -3.65 7.87
N ALA A 96 -5.39 -4.32 8.91
CA ALA A 96 -6.83 -4.58 9.03
C ALA A 96 -7.69 -3.30 9.22
N GLY A 97 -7.07 -2.15 9.51
CA GLY A 97 -7.80 -0.88 9.62
C GLY A 97 -8.52 -0.48 8.34
N TYR A 98 -8.01 -0.88 7.17
CA TYR A 98 -8.65 -0.62 5.89
C TYR A 98 -9.94 -1.45 5.65
N ASP A 99 -10.19 -2.51 6.44
CA ASP A 99 -11.44 -3.29 6.36
C ASP A 99 -12.67 -2.46 6.78
N LYS A 100 -12.44 -1.33 7.47
CA LYS A 100 -13.51 -0.40 7.84
C LYS A 100 -14.00 0.47 6.70
N VAL A 101 -13.31 0.49 5.56
CA VAL A 101 -13.74 1.22 4.35
C VAL A 101 -14.83 0.41 3.67
N GLU A 102 -16.07 0.77 3.95
CA GLU A 102 -17.25 0.11 3.39
C GLU A 102 -17.26 0.24 1.85
N ASN A 103 -17.75 -0.80 1.16
CA ASN A 103 -17.83 -0.87 -0.31
C ASN A 103 -16.49 -0.85 -1.08
N ALA A 104 -15.35 -0.84 -0.41
CA ALA A 104 -14.05 -0.99 -1.04
C ALA A 104 -13.66 -2.47 -1.18
N ARG A 105 -13.14 -2.85 -2.34
CA ARG A 105 -12.45 -4.13 -2.54
C ARG A 105 -10.97 -3.91 -2.30
N ARG A 106 -10.45 -4.45 -1.20
CA ARG A 106 -9.03 -4.34 -0.90
C ARG A 106 -8.18 -5.14 -1.89
N CYS A 107 -7.12 -4.51 -2.38
CA CYS A 107 -6.07 -5.12 -3.17
C CYS A 107 -4.77 -5.02 -2.39
N GLY A 108 -4.19 -6.16 -2.00
CA GLY A 108 -2.93 -6.20 -1.27
C GLY A 108 -1.77 -5.67 -2.11
N CYS A 109 -0.89 -4.92 -1.47
CA CYS A 109 0.28 -4.32 -2.11
C CYS A 109 1.44 -5.32 -2.18
N TRP A 110 1.80 -5.76 -3.39
CA TRP A 110 2.95 -6.64 -3.63
C TRP A 110 4.28 -6.03 -3.17
N ALA A 111 4.43 -4.71 -3.20
CA ALA A 111 5.64 -4.05 -2.71
C ALA A 111 5.78 -4.18 -1.18
N HIS A 112 4.67 -4.09 -0.44
CA HIS A 112 4.66 -4.36 1.01
C HIS A 112 4.96 -5.84 1.30
N LEU A 113 4.33 -6.75 0.58
CA LEU A 113 4.58 -8.19 0.70
C LEU A 113 6.07 -8.50 0.43
N ARG A 114 6.64 -7.95 -0.66
CA ARG A 114 8.06 -8.08 -0.96
C ARG A 114 8.96 -7.62 0.19
N ARG A 115 8.62 -6.50 0.81
CA ARG A 115 9.38 -5.94 1.94
C ARG A 115 9.34 -6.87 3.15
N TYR A 116 8.22 -7.53 3.43
CA TYR A 116 8.14 -8.50 4.53
C TYR A 116 9.09 -9.69 4.30
N PHE A 117 9.11 -10.26 3.11
CA PHE A 117 10.03 -11.35 2.77
C PHE A 117 11.49 -10.89 2.79
N LEU A 118 11.78 -9.68 2.32
CA LEU A 118 13.13 -9.10 2.38
C LEU A 118 13.58 -8.91 3.85
N ASN A 119 12.72 -8.37 4.71
CA ASN A 119 13.03 -8.21 6.12
C ASN A 119 13.29 -9.56 6.80
N ALA A 120 12.59 -10.62 6.39
CA ALA A 120 12.82 -11.97 6.89
C ALA A 120 14.19 -12.54 6.45
N LEU A 121 14.64 -12.21 5.24
CA LEU A 121 16.00 -12.55 4.78
C LEU A 121 17.07 -11.76 5.54
N ASP A 122 16.83 -10.48 5.84
CA ASP A 122 17.80 -9.59 6.48
C ASP A 122 18.18 -10.00 7.90
N VAL A 123 17.35 -10.81 8.58
CA VAL A 123 17.64 -11.32 9.92
C VAL A 123 18.26 -12.72 9.93
N GLN A 124 18.46 -13.34 8.77
CA GLN A 124 19.16 -14.63 8.64
C GLN A 124 20.69 -14.45 8.76
N GLU A 125 21.38 -15.49 9.19
CA GLU A 125 22.87 -15.49 9.25
C GLU A 125 23.47 -15.27 7.86
N ASP A 126 22.94 -15.95 6.85
CA ASP A 126 23.26 -15.72 5.45
C ASP A 126 22.05 -15.10 4.72
N LYS A 127 22.13 -13.79 4.45
CA LYS A 127 21.09 -13.04 3.75
C LYS A 127 20.95 -13.45 2.27
N THR A 128 21.88 -14.23 1.75
CA THR A 128 21.88 -14.75 0.37
C THR A 128 21.39 -16.17 0.28
N ASP A 129 21.02 -16.80 1.41
CA ASP A 129 20.43 -18.12 1.41
C ASP A 129 18.97 -18.10 0.98
N TYR A 130 18.76 -18.26 -0.31
CA TYR A 130 17.44 -18.37 -0.90
C TYR A 130 16.84 -19.79 -0.83
N SER A 131 17.46 -20.74 -0.16
CA SER A 131 16.89 -22.08 0.06
C SER A 131 15.83 -22.10 1.17
N THR A 132 15.83 -21.10 2.03
CA THR A 132 14.86 -20.90 3.11
C THR A 132 13.46 -20.57 2.58
N ILE A 133 12.42 -20.73 3.41
CA ILE A 133 11.05 -20.35 3.05
C ILE A 133 10.98 -18.87 2.67
N ALA A 134 11.64 -17.99 3.44
CA ALA A 134 11.71 -16.57 3.14
C ALA A 134 12.40 -16.29 1.79
N GLY A 135 13.52 -16.96 1.52
CA GLY A 135 14.27 -16.84 0.27
C GLY A 135 13.47 -17.30 -0.94
N GLN A 136 12.86 -18.46 -0.86
CA GLN A 136 12.03 -19.00 -1.94
C GLN A 136 10.84 -18.09 -2.23
N GLY A 137 10.11 -17.66 -1.19
CA GLY A 137 8.99 -16.72 -1.33
C GLY A 137 9.42 -15.38 -1.93
N PHE A 138 10.57 -14.84 -1.51
CA PHE A 138 11.13 -13.62 -2.09
C PHE A 138 11.42 -13.77 -3.60
N LEU A 139 12.05 -14.86 -4.03
CA LEU A 139 12.33 -15.11 -5.45
C LEU A 139 11.04 -15.25 -6.27
N MET A 140 10.01 -15.87 -5.72
CA MET A 140 8.71 -15.97 -6.40
C MET A 140 8.06 -14.59 -6.58
N ILE A 141 8.17 -13.72 -5.58
CA ILE A 141 7.68 -12.34 -5.68
C ILE A 141 8.50 -11.56 -6.72
N GLU A 142 9.84 -11.70 -6.74
CA GLU A 142 10.70 -11.08 -7.77
C GLU A 142 10.32 -11.55 -9.18
N LYS A 143 9.95 -12.83 -9.35
CA LYS A 143 9.44 -13.36 -10.62
C LYS A 143 8.19 -12.58 -11.07
N VAL A 144 7.21 -12.34 -10.17
CA VAL A 144 6.00 -11.56 -10.49
C VAL A 144 6.38 -10.15 -10.95
N PHE A 145 7.26 -9.45 -10.23
CA PHE A 145 7.71 -8.11 -10.61
C PHE A 145 8.49 -8.09 -11.93
N SER A 146 9.21 -9.16 -12.25
CA SER A 146 10.03 -9.23 -13.48
C SER A 146 9.20 -9.37 -14.75
N LEU A 147 7.99 -9.95 -14.64
CA LEU A 147 7.14 -10.24 -15.81
C LEU A 147 6.65 -8.97 -16.53
N GLU A 148 6.52 -7.85 -15.80
CA GLU A 148 6.08 -6.57 -16.34
C GLU A 148 7.26 -5.61 -16.64
N LYS A 149 8.51 -6.06 -16.45
CA LYS A 149 9.70 -5.24 -16.70
C LYS A 149 10.27 -5.57 -18.08
N THR A 150 10.48 -4.54 -18.89
CA THR A 150 11.27 -4.65 -20.10
C THR A 150 12.76 -4.52 -19.74
N PRO A 151 13.62 -5.50 -20.05
CA PRO A 151 15.05 -5.38 -19.78
C PRO A 151 15.66 -4.12 -20.40
N GLY A 152 16.23 -3.24 -19.57
CA GLY A 152 17.00 -2.08 -20.00
C GLY A 152 16.20 -0.82 -20.38
N LYS A 153 14.85 -0.82 -20.28
CA LYS A 153 14.02 0.36 -20.55
C LYS A 153 12.93 0.53 -19.49
N LYS A 154 12.40 1.76 -19.32
CA LYS A 154 11.10 1.95 -18.69
C LYS A 154 10.10 1.14 -19.49
N SER A 155 9.19 0.40 -18.83
CA SER A 155 8.19 -0.44 -19.48
C SER A 155 7.54 0.32 -20.64
N GLU A 156 7.73 -0.17 -21.85
CA GLU A 156 7.12 0.38 -23.07
C GLU A 156 5.83 -0.39 -23.43
N TYR A 157 5.42 -1.34 -22.58
CA TYR A 157 4.20 -2.10 -22.82
C TYR A 157 2.97 -1.19 -22.81
N THR A 158 2.10 -1.39 -23.79
CA THR A 158 0.76 -0.82 -23.79
C THR A 158 -0.09 -1.42 -22.67
N LEU A 159 -1.23 -0.81 -22.37
CA LEU A 159 -2.16 -1.33 -21.36
C LEU A 159 -2.69 -2.72 -21.73
N ASP A 160 -2.95 -2.96 -23.02
CA ASP A 160 -3.43 -4.24 -23.51
C ASP A 160 -2.37 -5.32 -23.39
N GLU A 161 -1.11 -5.02 -23.72
CA GLU A 161 0.02 -5.94 -23.55
C GLU A 161 0.23 -6.29 -22.08
N ILE A 162 0.13 -5.30 -21.16
CA ILE A 162 0.20 -5.54 -19.72
C ILE A 162 -0.97 -6.44 -19.28
N ALA A 163 -2.17 -6.20 -19.77
CA ALA A 163 -3.35 -7.01 -19.43
C ALA A 163 -3.16 -8.47 -19.85
N GLU A 164 -2.63 -8.72 -21.06
CA GLU A 164 -2.34 -10.09 -21.54
C GLU A 164 -1.22 -10.75 -20.73
N ILE A 165 -0.11 -10.03 -20.45
CA ILE A 165 0.97 -10.54 -19.58
C ILE A 165 0.42 -10.92 -18.21
N ARG A 166 -0.45 -10.10 -17.63
CA ARG A 166 -1.09 -10.38 -16.33
C ARG A 166 -1.96 -11.60 -16.37
N LYS A 167 -2.76 -11.74 -17.41
CA LYS A 167 -3.68 -12.86 -17.61
C LYS A 167 -2.94 -14.20 -17.83
N GLU A 168 -1.91 -14.20 -18.66
CA GLU A 168 -1.24 -15.43 -19.06
C GLU A 168 -0.10 -15.84 -18.12
N LYS A 169 0.72 -14.88 -17.68
CA LYS A 169 1.97 -15.16 -16.97
C LYS A 169 1.89 -14.78 -15.50
N SER A 170 1.43 -13.54 -15.20
CA SER A 170 1.41 -13.07 -13.81
C SER A 170 0.38 -13.84 -13.00
N ALA A 171 -0.79 -14.17 -13.56
CA ALA A 171 -1.80 -14.96 -12.85
C ALA A 171 -1.26 -16.33 -12.43
N GLN A 172 -0.53 -17.02 -13.30
CA GLN A 172 0.11 -18.29 -12.97
C GLN A 172 1.16 -18.13 -11.87
N ALA A 173 2.07 -17.14 -11.99
CA ALA A 173 3.10 -16.89 -10.98
C ALA A 173 2.50 -16.54 -9.61
N VAL A 174 1.40 -15.79 -9.59
CA VAL A 174 0.64 -15.47 -8.37
C VAL A 174 0.02 -16.73 -7.75
N GLN A 175 -0.59 -17.59 -8.55
CA GLN A 175 -1.16 -18.86 -8.07
C GLN A 175 -0.07 -19.77 -7.49
N GLU A 176 1.09 -19.90 -8.16
CA GLU A 176 2.24 -20.65 -7.66
C GLU A 176 2.70 -20.11 -6.30
N PHE A 177 2.77 -18.78 -6.14
CA PHE A 177 3.14 -18.15 -4.88
C PHE A 177 2.13 -18.45 -3.76
N PHE A 178 0.83 -18.32 -4.00
CA PHE A 178 -0.17 -18.63 -2.98
C PHE A 178 -0.17 -20.09 -2.58
N LYS A 179 -0.02 -21.01 -3.55
CA LYS A 179 0.14 -22.43 -3.27
C LYS A 179 1.37 -22.69 -2.39
N PHE A 180 2.51 -22.06 -2.70
CA PHE A 180 3.70 -22.12 -1.86
C PHE A 180 3.42 -21.63 -0.43
N CYS A 181 2.69 -20.54 -0.25
CA CYS A 181 2.32 -20.05 1.08
C CYS A 181 1.46 -21.06 1.84
N GLU A 182 0.43 -21.65 1.19
CA GLU A 182 -0.43 -22.68 1.80
C GLU A 182 0.37 -23.90 2.25
N GLU A 183 1.27 -24.41 1.41
CA GLU A 183 2.12 -25.57 1.72
C GLU A 183 3.09 -25.33 2.88
N ASN A 184 3.46 -24.07 3.13
CA ASN A 184 4.43 -23.69 4.17
C ASN A 184 3.79 -23.07 5.42
N GLN A 185 2.49 -22.78 5.43
CA GLN A 185 1.80 -22.14 6.55
C GLN A 185 2.00 -22.86 7.88
N GLY A 186 2.00 -24.20 7.89
CA GLY A 186 2.23 -25.00 9.11
C GLY A 186 3.70 -25.09 9.54
N ARG A 187 4.65 -24.59 8.74
CA ARG A 187 6.10 -24.63 9.00
C ARG A 187 6.66 -23.32 9.53
N THR A 188 5.83 -22.29 9.59
CA THR A 188 6.19 -20.97 10.08
C THR A 188 5.42 -20.63 11.34
N LEU A 189 6.07 -19.94 12.29
CA LEU A 189 5.41 -19.49 13.52
C LEU A 189 4.54 -18.27 13.24
N PRO A 190 3.26 -18.26 13.66
CA PRO A 190 2.42 -17.09 13.53
C PRO A 190 3.06 -15.85 14.17
N LYS A 191 2.97 -14.70 13.48
CA LYS A 191 3.59 -13.42 13.89
C LYS A 191 5.13 -13.42 13.93
N SER A 192 5.80 -14.44 13.41
CA SER A 192 7.24 -14.37 13.11
C SER A 192 7.44 -13.55 11.82
N LEU A 193 8.70 -13.22 11.51
CA LEU A 193 9.04 -12.54 10.25
C LEU A 193 8.77 -13.41 9.01
N THR A 194 8.61 -14.72 9.18
CA THR A 194 8.37 -15.69 8.10
C THR A 194 6.98 -16.32 8.16
N GLY A 195 6.17 -15.96 9.15
CA GLY A 195 4.82 -16.51 9.37
C GLY A 195 3.71 -15.51 9.31
#